data_f6f72ca228eb0f32034145acdf0b3136
#
_entry.id   f6f72ca228eb0f32034145acdf0b3136
#
_cell.length_a   1.000
_cell.length_b   1.000
_cell.length_c   1.000
_cell.angle_alpha   90.00
_cell.angle_beta   90.00
_cell.angle_gamma   90.00
#
_symmetry.space_group_name_H-M   'P 1'
#
loop_
_entity.id
_entity.type
_entity.pdbx_description
1 polymer ?
#
loop_
_entity_poly.entity_id
_entity_poly.type
_entity_poly.pdbx_seq_one_letter_code
_entity_poly.pdbx_strand_id
1 'polypeptide(L)'
;MGRGRKRAGRLIDNLAKRLLRFRVISFPARVVSNSWLAWSFVSRLDRVRVKRQRGRISRGELPKHVSIIMDGNRRFALSLSLGTDIGHVHGKEKLKEVMDWILDLGIPYLTVYALSTENLSSRDPDELEALFDLYVAGLNEISEDERIHSRGVRVRVVGRKEELPDKVNEAIRNAEDRTGGYSNF
;
A
#
# COMPACT_ATOMS: atom_id res chain seq x y z
N MET A 1 39.18 0.48 -23.60
CA MET A 1 38.03 1.32 -24.02
C MET A 1 36.97 1.41 -22.92
N GLY A 2 37.23 2.04 -21.78
CA GLY A 2 36.31 2.02 -20.60
C GLY A 2 36.15 3.36 -19.85
N ARG A 3 36.82 4.45 -20.27
CA ARG A 3 36.78 5.74 -19.53
C ARG A 3 35.74 6.74 -20.01
N GLY A 4 35.17 6.58 -21.20
CA GLY A 4 34.17 7.52 -21.77
C GLY A 4 32.75 7.39 -21.19
N ARG A 5 32.30 6.17 -20.85
CA ARG A 5 30.96 5.91 -20.35
C ARG A 5 30.72 6.43 -18.93
N LYS A 6 31.75 6.46 -18.07
CA LYS A 6 31.62 6.97 -16.68
C LYS A 6 31.61 8.51 -16.61
N ARG A 7 32.13 9.22 -17.66
CA ARG A 7 32.03 10.69 -17.72
C ARG A 7 30.69 11.20 -18.17
N ALA A 8 30.03 10.53 -19.13
CA ALA A 8 28.72 10.90 -19.61
C ALA A 8 27.63 10.75 -18.53
N GLY A 9 27.67 9.69 -17.72
CA GLY A 9 26.74 9.49 -16.61
C GLY A 9 26.83 10.57 -15.52
N ARG A 10 28.07 11.03 -15.20
CA ARG A 10 28.26 12.11 -14.22
C ARG A 10 27.85 13.49 -14.75
N LEU A 11 27.96 13.74 -16.05
CA LEU A 11 27.51 14.98 -16.67
C LEU A 11 25.98 15.09 -16.68
N ILE A 12 25.28 13.99 -16.95
CA ILE A 12 23.82 13.92 -16.94
C ILE A 12 23.27 14.07 -15.50
N ASP A 13 23.93 13.43 -14.52
CA ASP A 13 23.56 13.60 -13.09
C ASP A 13 23.81 15.01 -12.58
N ASN A 14 24.88 15.67 -13.01
CA ASN A 14 25.16 17.05 -12.63
C ASN A 14 24.27 18.06 -13.37
N LEU A 15 23.87 17.80 -14.60
CA LEU A 15 22.87 18.59 -15.31
C LEU A 15 21.47 18.44 -14.70
N ALA A 16 21.09 17.21 -14.33
CA ALA A 16 19.82 16.96 -13.63
C ALA A 16 19.79 17.66 -12.26
N LYS A 17 20.89 17.60 -11.49
CA LYS A 17 21.01 18.31 -10.21
C LYS A 17 21.08 19.84 -10.36
N ARG A 18 21.63 20.36 -11.46
CA ARG A 18 21.63 21.78 -11.79
C ARG A 18 20.25 22.26 -12.24
N LEU A 19 19.54 21.48 -13.04
CA LEU A 19 18.16 21.77 -13.44
C LEU A 19 17.18 21.73 -12.27
N LEU A 20 17.42 20.86 -11.28
CA LEU A 20 16.67 20.85 -10.01
C LEU A 20 17.05 21.99 -9.07
N ARG A 21 18.22 22.63 -9.22
CA ARG A 21 18.67 23.80 -8.48
C ARG A 21 18.24 25.14 -9.09
N PHE A 22 17.88 25.18 -10.36
CA PHE A 22 17.14 26.31 -10.86
C PHE A 22 15.78 26.27 -10.16
N ARG A 23 15.59 27.18 -9.22
CA ARG A 23 14.28 27.68 -8.75
C ARG A 23 13.46 28.00 -9.98
N VAL A 24 12.97 26.94 -10.61
CA VAL A 24 11.99 27.05 -11.65
C VAL A 24 10.73 27.55 -10.96
N ILE A 25 10.68 28.86 -10.96
CA ILE A 25 9.44 29.58 -11.01
C ILE A 25 8.56 29.29 -9.81
N SER A 26 8.52 30.25 -8.92
CA SER A 26 7.36 30.55 -8.10
C SER A 26 6.14 30.84 -9.01
N PHE A 27 5.74 29.87 -9.81
CA PHE A 27 4.36 29.82 -10.29
C PHE A 27 3.52 29.64 -9.04
N PRO A 28 2.57 30.52 -8.78
CA PRO A 28 1.73 30.38 -7.60
C PRO A 28 1.12 29.01 -7.64
N ALA A 29 1.34 28.22 -6.56
CA ALA A 29 0.86 26.84 -6.44
C ALA A 29 -0.64 26.70 -6.75
N ARG A 30 -1.39 27.80 -6.70
CA ARG A 30 -2.80 27.91 -7.10
C ARG A 30 -3.07 27.76 -8.59
N VAL A 31 -2.12 28.03 -9.49
CA VAL A 31 -2.34 27.90 -10.96
C VAL A 31 -2.09 26.46 -11.43
N VAL A 32 -1.22 25.71 -10.74
CA VAL A 32 -0.93 24.29 -11.09
C VAL A 32 -2.03 23.36 -10.55
N SER A 33 -2.68 23.71 -9.45
CA SER A 33 -3.71 22.88 -8.83
C SER A 33 -5.01 22.75 -9.63
N ASN A 34 -5.26 23.66 -10.60
CA ASN A 34 -6.50 23.67 -11.40
C ASN A 34 -6.32 23.24 -12.86
N SER A 35 -5.12 22.83 -13.27
CA SER A 35 -4.88 22.39 -14.63
C SER A 35 -4.94 20.86 -14.73
N TRP A 36 -6.04 20.33 -15.25
CA TRP A 36 -6.17 18.90 -15.50
C TRP A 36 -5.07 18.36 -16.43
N LEU A 37 -4.52 19.19 -17.28
CA LEU A 37 -3.38 18.86 -18.14
C LEU A 37 -2.09 18.63 -17.34
N ALA A 38 -1.81 19.45 -16.33
CA ALA A 38 -0.66 19.24 -15.44
C ALA A 38 -0.83 17.94 -14.63
N TRP A 39 -2.03 17.67 -14.12
CA TRP A 39 -2.36 16.43 -13.43
C TRP A 39 -2.22 15.19 -14.33
N SER A 40 -2.70 15.27 -15.54
CA SER A 40 -2.58 14.22 -16.55
C SER A 40 -1.13 13.95 -16.94
N PHE A 41 -0.29 14.99 -17.01
CA PHE A 41 1.13 14.86 -17.33
C PHE A 41 1.91 14.25 -16.16
N VAL A 42 1.69 14.71 -14.93
CA VAL A 42 2.29 14.14 -13.72
C VAL A 42 1.90 12.67 -13.55
N SER A 43 0.64 12.32 -13.73
CA SER A 43 0.16 10.94 -13.62
C SER A 43 0.71 10.02 -14.73
N ARG A 44 1.05 10.56 -15.92
CA ARG A 44 1.74 9.79 -16.97
C ARG A 44 3.21 9.55 -16.63
N LEU A 45 3.89 10.56 -16.10
CA LEU A 45 5.29 10.42 -15.67
C LEU A 45 5.42 9.42 -14.51
N ASP A 46 4.50 9.46 -13.55
CA ASP A 46 4.48 8.51 -12.45
C ASP A 46 4.23 7.08 -12.93
N ARG A 47 3.30 6.88 -13.87
CA ARG A 47 3.08 5.55 -14.46
C ARG A 47 4.32 5.00 -15.18
N VAL A 48 5.03 5.83 -15.94
CA VAL A 48 6.28 5.44 -16.60
C VAL A 48 7.38 5.13 -15.59
N ARG A 49 7.48 5.93 -14.52
CA ARG A 49 8.43 5.73 -13.42
C ARG A 49 8.15 4.41 -12.69
N VAL A 50 6.91 4.18 -12.31
CA VAL A 50 6.47 2.94 -11.64
C VAL A 50 6.75 1.72 -12.54
N LYS A 51 6.41 1.78 -13.83
CA LYS A 51 6.69 0.70 -14.78
C LYS A 51 8.19 0.39 -14.92
N ARG A 52 9.04 1.44 -14.96
CA ARG A 52 10.51 1.26 -14.99
C ARG A 52 11.05 0.67 -13.68
N GLN A 53 10.52 1.11 -12.54
CA GLN A 53 10.91 0.57 -11.24
C GLN A 53 10.49 -0.89 -11.12
N ARG A 54 9.27 -1.26 -11.51
CA ARG A 54 8.81 -2.65 -11.58
C ARG A 54 9.74 -3.51 -12.44
N GLY A 55 10.08 -3.06 -13.66
CA GLY A 55 10.99 -3.78 -14.56
C GLY A 55 12.42 -3.91 -14.04
N ARG A 56 12.85 -3.05 -13.10
CA ARG A 56 14.15 -3.19 -12.42
C ARG A 56 14.07 -4.16 -11.24
N ILE A 57 13.00 -4.09 -10.47
CA ILE A 57 12.77 -4.95 -9.31
C ILE A 57 12.58 -6.39 -9.76
N SER A 58 11.76 -6.64 -10.80
CA SER A 58 11.49 -7.99 -11.31
C SER A 58 12.69 -8.70 -11.94
N ARG A 59 13.80 -7.97 -12.20
CA ARG A 59 15.07 -8.56 -12.69
C ARG A 59 16.07 -8.89 -11.58
N GLY A 60 15.77 -8.48 -10.34
CA GLY A 60 16.59 -8.78 -9.16
C GLY A 60 16.04 -9.97 -8.38
N GLU A 61 16.73 -10.34 -7.34
CA GLU A 61 16.18 -11.30 -6.37
C GLU A 61 15.03 -10.65 -5.59
N LEU A 62 13.86 -11.25 -5.69
CA LEU A 62 12.68 -10.81 -4.96
C LEU A 62 12.66 -11.45 -3.56
N PRO A 63 12.19 -10.73 -2.53
CA PRO A 63 11.97 -11.33 -1.23
C PRO A 63 10.90 -12.43 -1.34
N LYS A 64 11.05 -13.48 -0.58
CA LYS A 64 10.03 -14.54 -0.48
C LYS A 64 8.87 -14.14 0.43
N HIS A 65 9.09 -13.18 1.30
CA HIS A 65 8.11 -12.73 2.28
C HIS A 65 8.24 -11.23 2.51
N VAL A 66 7.12 -10.53 2.43
CA VAL A 66 7.01 -9.11 2.78
C VAL A 66 6.10 -8.98 3.99
N SER A 67 6.54 -8.24 5.00
CA SER A 67 5.72 -7.90 6.17
C SER A 67 5.49 -6.41 6.23
N ILE A 68 4.25 -6.00 6.49
CA ILE A 68 3.83 -4.59 6.52
C ILE A 68 3.18 -4.30 7.87
N ILE A 69 3.62 -3.24 8.52
CA ILE A 69 2.98 -2.69 9.70
C ILE A 69 2.13 -1.50 9.25
N MET A 70 0.83 -1.55 9.53
CA MET A 70 -0.13 -0.50 9.17
C MET A 70 -0.05 0.69 10.14
N ASP A 71 1.07 1.42 10.11
CA ASP A 71 1.31 2.58 10.97
C ASP A 71 1.16 3.91 10.21
N GLY A 72 0.82 4.95 10.96
CA GLY A 72 0.77 6.33 10.47
C GLY A 72 -0.59 6.81 9.97
N ASN A 73 -1.62 5.98 9.87
CA ASN A 73 -2.94 6.34 9.36
C ASN A 73 -3.58 7.50 10.14
N ARG A 74 -3.49 7.49 11.48
CA ARG A 74 -3.98 8.59 12.34
C ARG A 74 -3.20 9.90 12.10
N ARG A 75 -1.87 9.81 12.06
CA ARG A 75 -1.00 10.99 11.80
C ARG A 75 -1.27 11.58 10.43
N PHE A 76 -1.49 10.75 9.43
CA PHE A 76 -1.86 11.17 8.08
C PHE A 76 -3.19 11.91 8.07
N ALA A 77 -4.24 11.36 8.68
CA ALA A 77 -5.55 12.02 8.78
C ALA A 77 -5.44 13.37 9.48
N LEU A 78 -4.76 13.44 10.63
CA LEU A 78 -4.55 14.68 11.37
C LEU A 78 -3.80 15.73 10.56
N SER A 79 -2.80 15.34 9.75
CA SER A 79 -2.05 16.27 8.89
C SER A 79 -2.92 16.92 7.80
N LEU A 80 -4.05 16.28 7.47
CA LEU A 80 -5.03 16.79 6.50
C LEU A 80 -6.27 17.39 7.17
N SER A 81 -6.28 17.50 8.50
CA SER A 81 -7.45 17.95 9.30
C SER A 81 -8.69 17.06 9.06
N LEU A 82 -8.48 15.75 8.87
CA LEU A 82 -9.52 14.75 8.66
C LEU A 82 -9.71 13.92 9.92
N GLY A 83 -10.88 13.27 10.06
CA GLY A 83 -11.14 12.29 11.11
C GLY A 83 -10.22 11.06 11.00
N THR A 84 -9.98 10.41 12.13
CA THR A 84 -9.09 9.23 12.20
C THR A 84 -9.63 8.05 11.42
N ASP A 85 -10.94 7.90 11.34
CA ASP A 85 -11.67 6.93 10.53
C ASP A 85 -11.32 7.03 9.03
N ILE A 86 -11.28 8.25 8.50
CA ILE A 86 -10.86 8.52 7.11
C ILE A 86 -9.41 8.08 6.89
N GLY A 87 -8.54 8.28 7.87
CA GLY A 87 -7.15 7.80 7.82
C GLY A 87 -7.06 6.28 7.68
N HIS A 88 -7.88 5.54 8.41
CA HIS A 88 -7.94 4.09 8.34
C HIS A 88 -8.48 3.59 6.98
N VAL A 89 -9.50 4.24 6.43
CA VAL A 89 -10.01 3.96 5.08
C VAL A 89 -8.92 4.16 4.03
N HIS A 90 -8.21 5.28 4.07
CA HIS A 90 -7.07 5.51 3.15
C HIS A 90 -5.96 4.48 3.32
N GLY A 91 -5.70 4.04 4.55
CA GLY A 91 -4.75 2.95 4.82
C GLY A 91 -5.17 1.64 4.16
N LYS A 92 -6.45 1.26 4.25
CA LYS A 92 -7.02 0.09 3.59
C LYS A 92 -6.86 0.15 2.08
N GLU A 93 -7.20 1.28 1.45
CA GLU A 93 -7.04 1.45 -0.01
C GLU A 93 -5.56 1.35 -0.44
N LYS A 94 -4.66 1.91 0.36
CA LYS A 94 -3.22 1.79 0.10
C LYS A 94 -2.73 0.35 0.25
N LEU A 95 -3.25 -0.39 1.22
CA LEU A 95 -2.94 -1.81 1.38
C LEU A 95 -3.38 -2.62 0.17
N LYS A 96 -4.56 -2.35 -0.40
CA LYS A 96 -5.02 -3.00 -1.63
C LYS A 96 -4.04 -2.80 -2.79
N GLU A 97 -3.56 -1.57 -3.01
CA GLU A 97 -2.54 -1.30 -4.03
C GLU A 97 -1.25 -2.12 -3.79
N VAL A 98 -0.84 -2.23 -2.54
CA VAL A 98 0.36 -3.00 -2.18
C VAL A 98 0.13 -4.49 -2.40
N MET A 99 -1.05 -5.03 -2.07
CA MET A 99 -1.41 -6.41 -2.36
C MET A 99 -1.36 -6.70 -3.87
N ASP A 100 -1.85 -5.79 -4.70
CA ASP A 100 -1.74 -5.90 -6.16
C ASP A 100 -0.28 -5.98 -6.61
N TRP A 101 0.59 -5.16 -6.04
CA TRP A 101 2.02 -5.21 -6.38
C TRP A 101 2.68 -6.51 -5.95
N ILE A 102 2.35 -7.03 -4.77
CA ILE A 102 2.85 -8.31 -4.26
C ILE A 102 2.43 -9.45 -5.19
N LEU A 103 1.15 -9.49 -5.56
CA LEU A 103 0.61 -10.48 -6.49
C LEU A 103 1.26 -10.38 -7.88
N ASP A 104 1.42 -9.18 -8.42
CA ASP A 104 2.02 -8.93 -9.73
C ASP A 104 3.52 -9.28 -9.77
N LEU A 105 4.23 -9.11 -8.66
CA LEU A 105 5.64 -9.48 -8.53
C LEU A 105 5.83 -10.98 -8.27
N GLY A 106 4.75 -11.71 -7.95
CA GLY A 106 4.83 -13.13 -7.63
C GLY A 106 5.54 -13.40 -6.29
N ILE A 107 5.45 -12.46 -5.34
CA ILE A 107 5.99 -12.65 -3.99
C ILE A 107 5.04 -13.59 -3.23
N PRO A 108 5.53 -14.76 -2.74
CA PRO A 108 4.65 -15.81 -2.27
C PRO A 108 3.99 -15.52 -0.92
N TYR A 109 4.58 -14.68 -0.07
CA TYR A 109 4.04 -14.42 1.27
C TYR A 109 3.93 -12.93 1.56
N LEU A 110 2.75 -12.53 2.06
CA LEU A 110 2.50 -11.21 2.60
C LEU A 110 1.93 -11.32 4.01
N THR A 111 2.56 -10.69 4.99
CA THR A 111 1.99 -10.52 6.33
C THR A 111 1.65 -9.07 6.56
N VAL A 112 0.43 -8.82 7.04
CA VAL A 112 -0.03 -7.49 7.43
C VAL A 112 -0.26 -7.45 8.92
N TYR A 113 0.46 -6.59 9.63
CA TYR A 113 0.23 -6.33 11.04
C TYR A 113 -0.83 -5.24 11.18
N ALA A 114 -2.05 -5.64 11.48
CA ALA A 114 -3.22 -4.76 11.44
C ALA A 114 -3.58 -4.16 12.81
N LEU A 115 -3.48 -4.95 13.87
CA LEU A 115 -3.91 -4.55 15.22
C LEU A 115 -3.01 -5.19 16.27
N SER A 116 -2.61 -4.41 17.29
CA SER A 116 -1.93 -4.94 18.47
C SER A 116 -2.91 -5.05 19.65
N THR A 117 -2.61 -5.92 20.59
CA THR A 117 -3.38 -6.02 21.85
C THR A 117 -3.33 -4.72 22.67
N GLU A 118 -2.23 -3.97 22.58
CA GLU A 118 -2.12 -2.64 23.17
C GLU A 118 -3.12 -1.65 22.55
N ASN A 119 -3.34 -1.73 21.25
CA ASN A 119 -4.33 -0.90 20.57
C ASN A 119 -5.77 -1.20 21.03
N LEU A 120 -6.08 -2.47 21.37
CA LEU A 120 -7.40 -2.85 21.89
C LEU A 120 -7.69 -2.17 23.23
N SER A 121 -6.69 -1.97 24.07
CA SER A 121 -6.85 -1.39 25.41
C SER A 121 -6.68 0.13 25.45
N SER A 122 -6.00 0.73 24.46
CA SER A 122 -5.60 2.14 24.51
C SER A 122 -6.37 3.06 23.56
N ARG A 123 -7.12 2.50 22.60
CA ARG A 123 -7.91 3.28 21.64
C ARG A 123 -9.28 3.65 22.19
N ASP A 124 -9.79 4.75 21.66
CA ASP A 124 -11.18 5.15 21.87
C ASP A 124 -12.14 4.06 21.38
N PRO A 125 -13.22 3.73 22.12
CA PRO A 125 -14.18 2.70 21.74
C PRO A 125 -14.81 2.93 20.36
N ASP A 126 -15.14 4.16 20.01
CA ASP A 126 -15.74 4.49 18.70
C ASP A 126 -14.73 4.30 17.56
N GLU A 127 -13.46 4.62 17.79
CA GLU A 127 -12.39 4.34 16.84
C GLU A 127 -12.17 2.83 16.64
N LEU A 128 -12.24 2.04 17.73
CA LEU A 128 -12.14 0.59 17.65
C LEU A 128 -13.29 -0.02 16.88
N GLU A 129 -14.52 0.42 17.13
CA GLU A 129 -15.69 -0.08 16.43
C GLU A 129 -15.60 0.20 14.92
N ALA A 130 -15.21 1.42 14.54
CA ALA A 130 -14.97 1.77 13.13
C ALA A 130 -13.86 0.91 12.49
N LEU A 131 -12.81 0.58 13.24
CA LEU A 131 -11.76 -0.33 12.77
C LEU A 131 -12.27 -1.76 12.59
N PHE A 132 -13.07 -2.28 13.50
CA PHE A 132 -13.66 -3.61 13.38
C PHE A 132 -14.57 -3.70 12.16
N ASP A 133 -15.38 -2.67 11.90
CA ASP A 133 -16.21 -2.60 10.69
C ASP A 133 -15.34 -2.59 9.43
N LEU A 134 -14.23 -1.86 9.47
CA LEU A 134 -13.28 -1.83 8.35
C LEU A 134 -12.61 -3.20 8.11
N TYR A 135 -12.30 -3.95 9.19
CA TYR A 135 -11.75 -5.31 9.07
C TYR A 135 -12.78 -6.29 8.51
N VAL A 136 -14.03 -6.23 8.99
CA VAL A 136 -15.13 -7.04 8.45
C VAL A 136 -15.29 -6.77 6.94
N ALA A 137 -15.40 -5.49 6.56
CA ALA A 137 -15.50 -5.12 5.15
C ALA A 137 -14.30 -5.59 4.33
N GLY A 138 -13.07 -5.41 4.85
CA GLY A 138 -11.84 -5.83 4.17
C GLY A 138 -11.73 -7.35 3.99
N LEU A 139 -12.06 -8.14 5.02
CA LEU A 139 -12.06 -9.59 4.97
C LEU A 139 -13.11 -10.12 4.00
N ASN A 140 -14.31 -9.54 3.99
CA ASN A 140 -15.34 -9.90 3.03
C ASN A 140 -14.94 -9.57 1.60
N GLU A 141 -14.37 -8.39 1.35
CA GLU A 141 -13.84 -8.02 0.03
C GLU A 141 -12.77 -9.01 -0.43
N ILE A 142 -11.81 -9.38 0.43
CA ILE A 142 -10.75 -10.36 0.11
C ILE A 142 -11.38 -11.73 -0.18
N SER A 143 -12.37 -12.16 0.59
CA SER A 143 -13.03 -13.46 0.43
C SER A 143 -13.83 -13.59 -0.87
N GLU A 144 -14.13 -12.49 -1.54
CA GLU A 144 -14.89 -12.42 -2.79
C GLU A 144 -14.03 -11.98 -3.99
N ASP A 145 -12.78 -11.55 -3.76
CA ASP A 145 -11.91 -11.03 -4.80
C ASP A 145 -11.49 -12.12 -5.79
N GLU A 146 -11.91 -11.98 -7.05
CA GLU A 146 -11.59 -12.92 -8.12
C GLU A 146 -10.08 -13.10 -8.30
N ARG A 147 -9.25 -12.11 -8.00
CA ARG A 147 -7.78 -12.19 -8.10
C ARG A 147 -7.21 -13.12 -7.05
N ILE A 148 -7.78 -13.13 -5.85
CA ILE A 148 -7.41 -14.05 -4.75
C ILE A 148 -7.74 -15.48 -5.16
N HIS A 149 -8.94 -15.71 -5.68
CA HIS A 149 -9.39 -17.04 -6.08
C HIS A 149 -8.66 -17.57 -7.33
N SER A 150 -8.53 -16.74 -8.38
CA SER A 150 -7.86 -17.16 -9.63
C SER A 150 -6.38 -17.48 -9.44
N ARG A 151 -5.73 -16.85 -8.45
CA ARG A 151 -4.32 -17.10 -8.10
C ARG A 151 -4.14 -18.12 -6.99
N GLY A 152 -5.23 -18.67 -6.44
CA GLY A 152 -5.21 -19.66 -5.36
C GLY A 152 -4.53 -19.14 -4.09
N VAL A 153 -4.76 -17.85 -3.73
CA VAL A 153 -4.17 -17.24 -2.55
C VAL A 153 -4.93 -17.66 -1.30
N ARG A 154 -4.20 -18.21 -0.34
CA ARG A 154 -4.76 -18.61 0.95
C ARG A 154 -4.66 -17.45 1.94
N VAL A 155 -5.78 -17.14 2.59
CA VAL A 155 -5.86 -16.13 3.64
C VAL A 155 -5.84 -16.80 5.01
N ARG A 156 -5.05 -16.26 5.94
CA ARG A 156 -5.01 -16.71 7.34
C ARG A 156 -4.87 -15.51 8.26
N VAL A 157 -5.65 -15.52 9.33
CA VAL A 157 -5.53 -14.55 10.42
C VAL A 157 -4.92 -15.22 11.63
N VAL A 158 -3.83 -14.64 12.14
CA VAL A 158 -3.08 -15.16 13.29
C VAL A 158 -3.09 -14.16 14.43
N GLY A 159 -3.03 -14.64 15.66
CA GLY A 159 -3.06 -13.82 16.87
C GLY A 159 -4.19 -14.22 17.81
N ARG A 160 -4.47 -13.35 18.77
CA ARG A 160 -5.50 -13.57 19.80
C ARG A 160 -6.89 -13.24 19.24
N LYS A 161 -7.47 -14.17 18.50
CA LYS A 161 -8.80 -14.00 17.90
C LYS A 161 -9.91 -13.91 18.95
N GLU A 162 -9.70 -14.52 20.12
CA GLU A 162 -10.59 -14.49 21.27
C GLU A 162 -10.82 -13.09 21.86
N GLU A 163 -9.91 -12.15 21.61
CA GLU A 163 -10.04 -10.76 22.01
C GLU A 163 -10.84 -9.89 21.00
N LEU A 164 -11.24 -10.46 19.86
CA LEU A 164 -11.96 -9.76 18.80
C LEU A 164 -13.47 -9.98 18.93
N PRO A 165 -14.30 -8.99 18.54
CA PRO A 165 -15.74 -9.15 18.49
C PRO A 165 -16.20 -10.30 17.57
N ASP A 166 -17.34 -10.89 17.87
CA ASP A 166 -17.91 -12.02 17.12
C ASP A 166 -18.06 -11.72 15.63
N LYS A 167 -18.47 -10.50 15.25
CA LYS A 167 -18.59 -10.08 13.85
C LYS A 167 -17.27 -10.16 13.08
N VAL A 168 -16.15 -9.83 13.74
CA VAL A 168 -14.81 -9.92 13.14
C VAL A 168 -14.39 -11.38 13.02
N ASN A 169 -14.62 -12.18 14.06
CA ASN A 169 -14.32 -13.60 14.05
C ASN A 169 -15.14 -14.36 13.01
N GLU A 170 -16.37 -13.96 12.74
CA GLU A 170 -17.20 -14.52 11.67
C GLU A 170 -16.61 -14.19 10.28
N ALA A 171 -16.24 -12.94 10.05
CA ALA A 171 -15.58 -12.53 8.80
C ALA A 171 -14.23 -13.26 8.58
N ILE A 172 -13.47 -13.46 9.66
CA ILE A 172 -12.22 -14.26 9.61
C ILE A 172 -12.52 -15.69 9.18
N ARG A 173 -13.47 -16.37 9.82
CA ARG A 173 -13.83 -17.76 9.46
C ARG A 173 -14.26 -17.84 8.00
N ASN A 174 -15.14 -16.94 7.56
CA ASN A 174 -15.59 -16.89 6.17
C ASN A 174 -14.42 -16.78 5.19
N ALA A 175 -13.48 -15.86 5.42
CA ALA A 175 -12.33 -15.66 4.55
C ALA A 175 -11.37 -16.87 4.57
N GLU A 176 -11.10 -17.44 5.75
CA GLU A 176 -10.24 -18.62 5.91
C GLU A 176 -10.87 -19.87 5.26
N ASP A 177 -12.18 -20.09 5.41
CA ASP A 177 -12.89 -21.24 4.84
C ASP A 177 -12.94 -21.16 3.30
N ARG A 178 -13.26 -19.99 2.75
CA ARG A 178 -13.35 -19.78 1.30
C ARG A 178 -12.00 -19.93 0.57
N THR A 179 -10.90 -19.71 1.29
CA THR A 179 -9.54 -19.76 0.73
C THR A 179 -8.73 -20.96 1.27
N GLY A 180 -9.31 -21.78 2.14
CA GLY A 180 -8.63 -22.84 2.88
C GLY A 180 -8.03 -23.94 2.00
N GLY A 181 -8.63 -24.21 0.83
CA GLY A 181 -8.15 -25.16 -0.15
C GLY A 181 -6.98 -24.68 -1.01
N TYR A 182 -6.58 -23.41 -0.89
CA TYR A 182 -5.50 -22.85 -1.70
C TYR A 182 -4.14 -23.06 -1.03
N SER A 183 -3.08 -23.10 -1.86
CA SER A 183 -1.70 -23.35 -1.42
C SER A 183 -0.77 -22.17 -1.56
N ASN A 184 -1.16 -21.12 -2.26
CA ASN A 184 -0.39 -19.87 -2.35
C ASN A 184 -0.76 -18.96 -1.17
N PHE A 185 0.25 -18.30 -0.59
CA PHE A 185 0.07 -17.42 0.57
C PHE A 185 0.44 -15.99 0.23
#